data_266560cc42973a261620ae2744b1ea7f
#
_entry.id   266560cc42973a261620ae2744b1ea7f
#
_cell.length_a   1.000
_cell.length_b   1.000
_cell.length_c   1.000
_cell.angle_alpha   90.00
_cell.angle_beta   90.00
_cell.angle_gamma   90.00
#
_symmetry.space_group_name_H-M   'P 1'
#
loop_
_entity.id
_entity.type
_entity.pdbx_description
1 polymer ?
#
loop_
_entity_poly.entity_id
_entity_poly.type
_entity_poly.pdbx_seq_one_letter_code
_entity_poly.pdbx_strand_id
1 'polypeptide(L)'
;MRIALHNFTGGEVSPILAARYDLSRYGSSVQCMENMLPGLHGDVRRRPGTLFLGSLEDEAVLLPFSFNALAEQNFVLVLSGNGLSIADIHGFDPQEGSIPRLPTPYEARHLLEICAAQVGDTVYLAHTAYPLHKLVRSTDSEPEAPLPENAIRSHGYRWTLEAVALNSSLPAPQAPSCTFVRGNNDDDAGLGY
;
A
#
# COMPACT_ATOMS: atom_id res chain seq x y z
N MET A 1 7.44 -48.70 11.11
CA MET A 1 7.07 -47.68 12.11
C MET A 1 6.23 -46.61 11.41
N ARG A 2 5.02 -46.35 11.82
CA ARG A 2 4.20 -45.25 11.28
C ARG A 2 4.36 -44.05 12.21
N ILE A 3 4.88 -42.94 11.68
CA ILE A 3 4.95 -41.67 12.39
C ILE A 3 3.72 -40.85 11.95
N ALA A 4 2.88 -40.50 12.89
CA ALA A 4 1.73 -39.62 12.63
C ALA A 4 2.13 -38.20 12.99
N LEU A 5 2.02 -37.27 12.04
CA LEU A 5 2.17 -35.85 12.26
C LEU A 5 0.80 -35.26 12.50
N HIS A 6 0.57 -34.65 13.67
CA HIS A 6 -0.73 -34.09 14.08
C HIS A 6 -0.78 -32.56 14.08
N ASN A 7 0.35 -31.91 13.80
CA ASN A 7 0.47 -30.46 13.85
C ASN A 7 1.32 -29.98 12.68
N PHE A 8 0.80 -29.03 11.91
CA PHE A 8 1.42 -28.46 10.72
C PHE A 8 1.73 -26.96 10.86
N THR A 9 1.73 -26.44 12.10
CA THR A 9 1.96 -25.00 12.34
C THR A 9 3.33 -24.51 11.87
N GLY A 10 4.30 -25.42 11.72
CA GLY A 10 5.64 -25.11 11.21
C GLY A 10 5.67 -24.80 9.70
N GLY A 11 4.63 -25.24 8.97
CA GLY A 11 4.54 -25.04 7.53
C GLY A 11 5.62 -25.80 6.75
N GLU A 12 5.99 -25.29 5.58
CA GLU A 12 7.07 -25.84 4.76
C GLU A 12 8.43 -25.35 5.23
N VAL A 13 9.41 -26.25 5.29
CA VAL A 13 10.78 -25.95 5.72
C VAL A 13 11.72 -26.02 4.53
N SER A 14 12.60 -25.03 4.44
CA SER A 14 13.65 -25.03 3.43
C SER A 14 14.49 -26.31 3.46
N PRO A 15 14.88 -26.89 2.32
CA PRO A 15 15.76 -28.06 2.26
C PRO A 15 17.07 -27.89 3.02
N ILE A 16 17.57 -26.67 3.18
CA ILE A 16 18.77 -26.35 3.96
C ILE A 16 18.60 -26.72 5.45
N LEU A 17 17.35 -26.69 5.95
CA LEU A 17 17.02 -27.03 7.33
C LEU A 17 16.69 -28.54 7.50
N ALA A 18 16.83 -29.32 6.45
CA ALA A 18 16.60 -30.78 6.54
C ALA A 18 17.49 -31.40 7.61
N ALA A 19 16.89 -32.27 8.42
CA ALA A 19 17.54 -32.95 9.55
C ALA A 19 17.96 -32.04 10.74
N ARG A 20 17.51 -30.77 10.78
CA ARG A 20 17.73 -29.88 11.93
C ARG A 20 16.70 -30.17 13.05
N TYR A 21 16.83 -31.32 13.69
CA TYR A 21 15.96 -31.78 14.79
C TYR A 21 16.08 -30.94 16.07
N ASP A 22 17.10 -30.09 16.14
CA ASP A 22 17.33 -29.13 17.21
C ASP A 22 16.33 -27.94 17.16
N LEU A 23 15.70 -27.74 16.01
CA LEU A 23 14.70 -26.67 15.87
C LEU A 23 13.33 -27.13 16.40
N SER A 24 12.78 -26.37 17.34
CA SER A 24 11.48 -26.66 17.98
C SER A 24 10.33 -26.79 16.96
N ARG A 25 10.40 -26.05 15.85
CA ARG A 25 9.41 -26.10 14.76
C ARG A 25 9.55 -27.28 13.83
N TYR A 26 10.69 -27.97 13.83
CA TYR A 26 10.96 -29.06 12.89
C TYR A 26 9.92 -30.17 12.98
N GLY A 27 9.51 -30.55 14.21
CA GLY A 27 8.53 -31.60 14.45
C GLY A 27 7.11 -31.29 13.99
N SER A 28 6.80 -30.01 13.71
CA SER A 28 5.49 -29.55 13.18
C SER A 28 5.58 -29.03 11.74
N SER A 29 6.69 -29.31 11.06
CA SER A 29 6.95 -28.85 9.72
C SER A 29 6.92 -30.01 8.71
N VAL A 30 6.75 -29.66 7.44
CA VAL A 30 6.79 -30.62 6.32
C VAL A 30 7.81 -30.18 5.28
N GLN A 31 8.27 -31.13 4.49
CA GLN A 31 9.24 -30.87 3.42
C GLN A 31 8.60 -30.16 2.22
N CYS A 32 7.33 -30.42 1.95
CA CYS A 32 6.59 -29.84 0.83
C CYS A 32 5.12 -29.63 1.24
N MET A 33 4.60 -28.45 0.96
CA MET A 33 3.20 -28.07 1.26
C MET A 33 2.60 -27.32 0.07
N GLU A 34 2.27 -28.03 -0.97
CA GLU A 34 1.72 -27.45 -2.19
C GLU A 34 0.19 -27.28 -2.09
N ASN A 35 -0.30 -26.10 -2.45
CA ASN A 35 -1.73 -25.75 -2.47
C ASN A 35 -2.47 -25.99 -1.13
N MET A 36 -1.74 -25.87 -0.03
CA MET A 36 -2.27 -26.01 1.33
C MET A 36 -1.87 -24.81 2.19
N LEU A 37 -2.72 -24.49 3.17
CA LEU A 37 -2.49 -23.43 4.15
C LEU A 37 -2.51 -24.04 5.56
N PRO A 38 -1.44 -23.88 6.35
CA PRO A 38 -1.44 -24.32 7.74
C PRO A 38 -2.32 -23.40 8.58
N GLY A 39 -3.18 -23.97 9.40
CA GLY A 39 -4.00 -23.25 10.35
C GLY A 39 -3.29 -23.03 11.68
N LEU A 40 -3.77 -22.07 12.47
CA LEU A 40 -3.21 -21.72 13.78
C LEU A 40 -3.28 -22.87 14.81
N HIS A 41 -4.24 -23.78 14.64
CA HIS A 41 -4.47 -24.90 15.56
C HIS A 41 -3.79 -26.21 15.11
N GLY A 42 -2.93 -26.14 14.08
CA GLY A 42 -2.20 -27.29 13.56
C GLY A 42 -2.91 -28.04 12.43
N ASP A 43 -4.09 -27.62 12.04
CA ASP A 43 -4.81 -28.12 10.87
C ASP A 43 -4.13 -27.67 9.57
N VAL A 44 -4.43 -28.38 8.49
CA VAL A 44 -4.03 -27.99 7.12
C VAL A 44 -5.28 -27.95 6.28
N ARG A 45 -5.47 -26.86 5.57
CA ARG A 45 -6.59 -26.65 4.66
C ARG A 45 -6.11 -26.54 3.24
N ARG A 46 -6.90 -27.04 2.32
CA ARG A 46 -6.66 -26.82 0.91
C ARG A 46 -6.79 -25.30 0.61
N ARG A 47 -5.83 -24.76 -0.14
CA ARG A 47 -5.94 -23.38 -0.66
C ARG A 47 -7.25 -23.22 -1.44
N PRO A 48 -8.01 -22.14 -1.22
CA PRO A 48 -9.17 -21.83 -2.04
C PRO A 48 -8.75 -21.68 -3.51
N GLY A 49 -9.71 -21.85 -4.41
CA GLY A 49 -9.52 -21.60 -5.83
C GLY A 49 -9.25 -20.12 -6.10
N THR A 50 -8.88 -19.81 -7.33
CA THR A 50 -8.77 -18.45 -7.83
C THR A 50 -10.02 -18.10 -8.62
N LEU A 51 -10.52 -16.90 -8.41
CA LEU A 51 -11.60 -16.31 -9.20
C LEU A 51 -10.98 -15.25 -10.12
N PHE A 52 -11.31 -15.31 -11.41
CA PHE A 52 -10.93 -14.25 -12.33
C PHE A 52 -11.88 -13.06 -12.12
N LEU A 53 -11.33 -11.90 -11.78
CA LEU A 53 -12.10 -10.68 -11.52
C LEU A 53 -12.14 -9.73 -12.71
N GLY A 54 -11.15 -9.80 -13.58
CA GLY A 54 -11.06 -8.93 -14.75
C GLY A 54 -9.65 -8.89 -15.35
N SER A 55 -9.52 -8.26 -16.49
CA SER A 55 -8.24 -7.97 -17.13
C SER A 55 -8.01 -6.47 -17.21
N LEU A 56 -6.76 -6.08 -17.08
CA LEU A 56 -6.29 -4.71 -17.26
C LEU A 56 -5.56 -4.66 -18.60
N GLU A 57 -5.75 -3.57 -19.34
CA GLU A 57 -5.06 -3.37 -20.62
C GLU A 57 -3.62 -2.88 -20.42
N ASP A 58 -3.39 -2.15 -19.31
CA ASP A 58 -2.11 -1.52 -18.98
C ASP A 58 -1.49 -2.14 -17.72
N GLU A 59 -0.20 -1.89 -17.53
CA GLU A 59 0.49 -2.16 -16.27
C GLU A 59 -0.15 -1.35 -15.14
N ALA A 60 -0.36 -2.00 -14.00
CA ALA A 60 -0.98 -1.38 -12.85
C ALA A 60 -0.35 -1.80 -11.52
N VAL A 61 -0.44 -0.92 -10.55
CA VAL A 61 -0.10 -1.18 -9.13
C VAL A 61 -1.39 -1.36 -8.35
N LEU A 62 -1.45 -2.43 -7.57
CA LEU A 62 -2.59 -2.76 -6.73
C LEU A 62 -2.33 -2.30 -5.30
N LEU A 63 -3.18 -1.42 -4.79
CA LEU A 63 -3.11 -0.91 -3.43
C LEU A 63 -4.33 -1.41 -2.63
N PRO A 64 -4.13 -2.13 -1.53
CA PRO A 64 -5.23 -2.56 -0.69
C PRO A 64 -5.87 -1.36 0.02
N PHE A 65 -7.19 -1.35 0.11
CA PHE A 65 -7.97 -0.40 0.88
C PHE A 65 -8.97 -1.17 1.74
N SER A 66 -8.81 -1.06 3.05
CA SER A 66 -9.70 -1.74 4.00
C SER A 66 -10.21 -0.73 5.01
N PHE A 67 -11.52 -0.48 5.02
CA PHE A 67 -12.14 0.42 5.99
C PHE A 67 -12.62 -0.33 7.22
N ASN A 68 -13.40 -1.39 7.01
CA ASN A 68 -13.93 -2.19 8.09
C ASN A 68 -13.89 -3.67 7.72
N ALA A 69 -12.94 -4.40 8.30
CA ALA A 69 -12.77 -5.82 8.05
C ALA A 69 -13.99 -6.66 8.43
N LEU A 70 -14.79 -6.22 9.42
CA LEU A 70 -16.01 -6.92 9.85
C LEU A 70 -17.18 -6.69 8.91
N ALA A 71 -17.20 -5.57 8.18
CA ALA A 71 -18.28 -5.22 7.24
C ALA A 71 -17.94 -5.60 5.79
N GLU A 72 -16.87 -6.38 5.57
CA GLU A 72 -16.39 -6.80 4.23
C GLU A 72 -16.16 -5.63 3.26
N GLN A 73 -15.91 -4.42 3.79
CA GLN A 73 -15.63 -3.23 3.01
C GLN A 73 -14.14 -3.17 2.64
N ASN A 74 -13.75 -4.13 1.84
CA ASN A 74 -12.38 -4.24 1.34
C ASN A 74 -12.39 -3.99 -0.16
N PHE A 75 -11.54 -3.07 -0.59
CA PHE A 75 -11.37 -2.70 -1.98
C PHE A 75 -9.91 -2.86 -2.39
N VAL A 76 -9.70 -2.93 -3.68
CA VAL A 76 -8.38 -2.84 -4.30
C VAL A 76 -8.38 -1.64 -5.23
N LEU A 77 -7.54 -0.67 -4.92
CA LEU A 77 -7.30 0.46 -5.79
C LEU A 77 -6.32 0.04 -6.87
N VAL A 78 -6.76 0.09 -8.11
CA VAL A 78 -5.99 -0.31 -9.28
C VAL A 78 -5.46 0.95 -9.94
N LEU A 79 -4.22 1.28 -9.65
CA LEU A 79 -3.55 2.47 -10.16
C LEU A 79 -2.80 2.11 -11.45
N SER A 80 -3.24 2.67 -12.56
CA SER A 80 -2.63 2.51 -13.89
C SER A 80 -2.13 3.85 -14.41
N GLY A 81 -1.41 3.87 -15.53
CA GLY A 81 -0.95 5.12 -16.12
C GLY A 81 -2.11 6.09 -16.38
N ASN A 82 -2.07 7.28 -15.77
CA ASN A 82 -3.08 8.34 -15.86
C ASN A 82 -4.49 7.96 -15.37
N GLY A 83 -4.64 6.88 -14.58
CA GLY A 83 -5.96 6.51 -14.09
C GLY A 83 -5.95 5.59 -12.88
N LEU A 84 -7.04 5.63 -12.12
CA LEU A 84 -7.30 4.79 -10.97
C LEU A 84 -8.70 4.17 -11.13
N SER A 85 -8.79 2.87 -10.97
CA SER A 85 -10.04 2.11 -10.93
C SER A 85 -10.16 1.39 -9.60
N ILE A 86 -11.37 1.00 -9.23
CA ILE A 86 -11.66 0.38 -7.94
C ILE A 86 -12.30 -0.97 -8.19
N ALA A 87 -11.80 -1.99 -7.51
CA ALA A 87 -12.33 -3.33 -7.51
C ALA A 87 -12.62 -3.79 -6.09
N ASP A 88 -13.58 -4.66 -5.93
CA ASP A 88 -13.86 -5.40 -4.69
C ASP A 88 -13.66 -6.92 -4.90
N ILE A 89 -14.18 -7.73 -3.98
CA ILE A 89 -14.13 -9.20 -4.09
C ILE A 89 -14.93 -9.77 -5.26
N HIS A 90 -15.81 -8.98 -5.88
CA HIS A 90 -16.62 -9.35 -7.04
C HIS A 90 -16.03 -8.82 -8.35
N GLY A 91 -14.98 -8.00 -8.27
CA GLY A 91 -14.32 -7.39 -9.40
C GLY A 91 -14.56 -5.89 -9.52
N PHE A 92 -14.52 -5.41 -10.76
CA PHE A 92 -14.82 -4.02 -11.05
C PHE A 92 -16.34 -3.81 -11.14
N ASP A 93 -16.78 -2.63 -10.72
CA ASP A 93 -18.17 -2.18 -10.88
C ASP A 93 -18.33 -1.54 -12.27
N PRO A 94 -18.84 -2.26 -13.28
CA PRO A 94 -18.96 -1.73 -14.62
C PRO A 94 -20.12 -0.74 -14.69
N GLN A 95 -19.83 0.47 -15.11
CA GLN A 95 -20.83 1.46 -15.44
C GLN A 95 -20.89 1.65 -16.96
N GLU A 96 -22.09 1.61 -17.52
CA GLU A 96 -22.29 1.75 -18.99
C GLU A 96 -21.40 0.82 -19.84
N GLY A 97 -21.06 -0.37 -19.30
CA GLY A 97 -20.25 -1.37 -20.01
C GLY A 97 -18.75 -1.12 -19.97
N SER A 98 -18.28 -0.09 -19.26
CA SER A 98 -16.86 0.22 -19.05
C SER A 98 -16.49 0.23 -17.57
N ILE A 99 -15.23 -0.04 -17.28
CA ILE A 99 -14.68 0.09 -15.93
C ILE A 99 -14.52 1.58 -15.62
N PRO A 100 -15.16 2.10 -14.54
CA PRO A 100 -14.98 3.49 -14.14
C PRO A 100 -13.51 3.79 -13.86
N ARG A 101 -13.00 4.86 -14.46
CA ARG A 101 -11.61 5.26 -14.33
C ARG A 101 -11.53 6.72 -13.89
N LEU A 102 -10.97 6.93 -12.70
CA LEU A 102 -10.69 8.25 -12.17
C LEU A 102 -9.38 8.77 -12.76
N PRO A 103 -9.35 9.94 -13.41
CA PRO A 103 -8.12 10.51 -13.93
C PRO A 103 -7.10 10.78 -12.81
N THR A 104 -5.85 10.41 -13.04
CA THR A 104 -4.74 10.69 -12.12
C THR A 104 -3.59 11.35 -12.87
N PRO A 105 -2.75 12.16 -12.20
CA PRO A 105 -1.59 12.76 -12.84
C PRO A 105 -0.42 11.80 -13.02
N TYR A 106 -0.50 10.57 -12.51
CA TYR A 106 0.62 9.64 -12.44
C TYR A 106 0.85 8.92 -13.76
N GLU A 107 2.04 9.05 -14.32
CA GLU A 107 2.45 8.31 -15.51
C GLU A 107 2.83 6.86 -15.15
N ALA A 108 2.68 5.94 -16.11
CA ALA A 108 2.95 4.50 -15.91
C ALA A 108 4.34 4.22 -15.32
N ARG A 109 5.37 4.93 -15.77
CA ARG A 109 6.76 4.77 -15.29
C ARG A 109 6.97 5.09 -13.80
N HIS A 110 6.08 5.86 -13.20
CA HIS A 110 6.21 6.33 -11.81
C HIS A 110 5.35 5.53 -10.81
N LEU A 111 4.53 4.61 -11.30
CA LEU A 111 3.55 3.90 -10.45
C LEU A 111 4.20 3.12 -9.30
N LEU A 112 5.36 2.50 -9.55
CA LEU A 112 6.08 1.72 -8.53
C LEU A 112 6.75 2.57 -7.45
N GLU A 113 6.95 3.87 -7.72
CA GLU A 113 7.57 4.82 -6.80
C GLU A 113 6.55 5.53 -5.90
N ILE A 114 5.25 5.31 -6.15
CA ILE A 114 4.20 5.94 -5.37
C ILE A 114 4.12 5.30 -3.98
N CYS A 115 4.29 6.13 -2.96
CA CYS A 115 4.06 5.75 -1.58
C CYS A 115 2.60 6.02 -1.22
N ALA A 116 1.90 5.00 -0.74
CA ALA A 116 0.51 5.09 -0.31
C ALA A 116 0.40 4.91 1.21
N ALA A 117 -0.41 5.75 1.85
CA ALA A 117 -0.75 5.64 3.26
C ALA A 117 -2.25 5.86 3.47
N GLN A 118 -2.91 4.92 4.15
CA GLN A 118 -4.34 5.02 4.43
C GLN A 118 -4.59 5.49 5.85
N VAL A 119 -5.54 6.43 6.00
CA VAL A 119 -6.07 6.88 7.28
C VAL A 119 -7.60 6.95 7.18
N GLY A 120 -8.29 5.99 7.76
CA GLY A 120 -9.75 5.87 7.65
C GLY A 120 -10.21 5.74 6.20
N ASP A 121 -11.09 6.62 5.77
CA ASP A 121 -11.63 6.68 4.41
C ASP A 121 -10.75 7.45 3.40
N THR A 122 -9.54 7.79 3.78
CA THR A 122 -8.64 8.57 2.95
C THR A 122 -7.34 7.82 2.69
N VAL A 123 -6.90 7.79 1.44
CA VAL A 123 -5.57 7.33 1.04
C VAL A 123 -4.76 8.51 0.55
N TYR A 124 -3.60 8.71 1.14
CA TYR A 124 -2.63 9.69 0.68
C TYR A 124 -1.67 9.03 -0.29
N LEU A 125 -1.46 9.68 -1.44
CA LEU A 125 -0.57 9.23 -2.50
C LEU A 125 0.55 10.26 -2.66
N ALA A 126 1.77 9.85 -2.35
CA ALA A 126 2.95 10.70 -2.39
C ALA A 126 3.95 10.20 -3.42
N HIS A 127 4.51 11.12 -4.19
CA HIS A 127 5.59 10.87 -5.14
C HIS A 127 6.43 12.14 -5.30
N THR A 128 7.72 11.99 -5.59
CA THR A 128 8.66 13.13 -5.66
C THR A 128 8.36 14.12 -6.79
N ALA A 129 7.80 13.64 -7.91
CA ALA A 129 7.52 14.46 -9.09
C ALA A 129 6.11 15.07 -9.11
N TYR A 130 5.24 14.72 -8.17
CA TYR A 130 3.85 15.18 -8.14
C TYR A 130 3.48 15.78 -6.78
N PRO A 131 2.51 16.71 -6.73
CA PRO A 131 1.94 17.15 -5.47
C PRO A 131 1.37 15.97 -4.68
N LEU A 132 1.34 16.10 -3.36
CA LEU A 132 0.65 15.12 -2.51
C LEU A 132 -0.84 15.12 -2.86
N HIS A 133 -1.38 13.95 -3.17
CA HIS A 133 -2.82 13.77 -3.41
C HIS A 133 -3.45 12.96 -2.29
N LYS A 134 -4.72 13.18 -2.08
CA LYS A 134 -5.59 12.36 -1.23
C LYS A 134 -6.75 11.82 -2.07
N LEU A 135 -6.97 10.53 -1.96
CA LEU A 135 -8.17 9.85 -2.45
C LEU A 135 -9.11 9.67 -1.28
N VAL A 136 -10.30 10.23 -1.37
CA VAL A 136 -11.31 10.19 -0.30
C VAL A 136 -12.49 9.37 -0.77
N ARG A 137 -12.89 8.38 0.04
CA ARG A 137 -14.14 7.65 -0.12
C ARG A 137 -15.23 8.33 0.71
N SER A 138 -16.37 8.57 0.13
CA SER A 138 -17.56 9.10 0.82
C SER A 138 -18.82 8.36 0.39
N THR A 139 -19.84 8.38 1.25
CA THR A 139 -21.15 7.88 0.87
C THR A 139 -21.72 8.79 -0.23
N ASP A 140 -22.25 8.18 -1.29
CA ASP A 140 -22.90 8.94 -2.35
C ASP A 140 -24.35 9.26 -1.93
N SER A 141 -24.55 10.47 -1.43
CA SER A 141 -25.87 10.95 -1.00
C SER A 141 -26.76 11.42 -2.15
N GLU A 142 -26.18 11.68 -3.31
CA GLU A 142 -26.86 12.18 -4.50
C GLU A 142 -26.42 11.40 -5.75
N PRO A 143 -26.91 10.17 -5.94
CA PRO A 143 -26.43 9.30 -7.01
C PRO A 143 -26.72 9.80 -8.43
N GLU A 144 -27.69 10.68 -8.61
CA GLU A 144 -28.06 11.26 -9.91
C GLU A 144 -27.31 12.58 -10.22
N ALA A 145 -26.66 13.20 -9.24
CA ALA A 145 -25.96 14.46 -9.46
C ALA A 145 -24.72 14.27 -10.36
N PRO A 146 -24.41 15.23 -11.25
CA PRO A 146 -23.19 15.14 -12.05
C PRO A 146 -21.95 15.15 -11.16
N LEU A 147 -20.98 14.31 -11.50
CA LEU A 147 -19.71 14.24 -10.79
C LEU A 147 -18.71 15.26 -11.39
N PRO A 148 -17.86 15.86 -10.56
CA PRO A 148 -16.70 16.57 -11.05
C PRO A 148 -15.69 15.62 -11.72
N GLU A 149 -14.82 16.14 -12.56
CA GLU A 149 -13.82 15.36 -13.30
C GLU A 149 -12.87 14.54 -12.39
N ASN A 150 -12.66 15.02 -11.18
CA ASN A 150 -11.81 14.38 -10.18
C ASN A 150 -12.55 13.42 -9.25
N ALA A 151 -13.73 12.94 -9.63
CA ALA A 151 -14.51 11.97 -8.86
C ALA A 151 -15.14 10.89 -9.75
N ILE A 152 -15.30 9.70 -9.17
CA ILE A 152 -16.04 8.57 -9.78
C ILE A 152 -16.99 7.96 -8.75
N ARG A 153 -18.04 7.29 -9.26
CA ARG A 153 -18.87 6.37 -8.48
C ARG A 153 -18.40 4.95 -8.70
N SER A 154 -18.22 4.22 -7.63
CA SER A 154 -17.90 2.80 -7.72
C SER A 154 -18.33 2.10 -6.42
N HIS A 155 -18.98 0.94 -6.56
CA HIS A 155 -19.42 0.09 -5.44
C HIS A 155 -20.30 0.82 -4.42
N GLY A 156 -21.16 1.74 -4.89
CA GLY A 156 -22.06 2.52 -4.03
C GLY A 156 -21.41 3.64 -3.25
N TYR A 157 -20.16 3.97 -3.56
CA TYR A 157 -19.41 5.07 -2.96
C TYR A 157 -18.98 6.08 -4.01
N ARG A 158 -18.80 7.30 -3.54
CA ARG A 158 -18.15 8.38 -4.30
C ARG A 158 -16.68 8.44 -3.89
N TRP A 159 -15.81 8.42 -4.88
CA TRP A 159 -14.36 8.50 -4.70
C TRP A 159 -13.86 9.78 -5.37
N THR A 160 -13.14 10.58 -4.61
CA THR A 160 -12.65 11.89 -5.07
C THR A 160 -11.14 11.96 -4.87
N LEU A 161 -10.41 12.33 -5.91
CA LEU A 161 -8.97 12.57 -5.87
C LEU A 161 -8.70 14.07 -5.84
N GLU A 162 -7.99 14.54 -4.84
CA GLU A 162 -7.69 15.96 -4.64
C GLU A 162 -6.21 16.16 -4.33
N ALA A 163 -5.61 17.22 -4.87
CA ALA A 163 -4.30 17.66 -4.41
C ALA A 163 -4.41 18.27 -3.00
N VAL A 164 -3.50 17.87 -2.12
CA VAL A 164 -3.46 18.40 -0.76
C VAL A 164 -2.77 19.76 -0.77
N ALA A 165 -3.50 20.83 -0.43
CA ALA A 165 -2.91 22.14 -0.20
C ALA A 165 -2.17 22.14 1.14
N LEU A 166 -0.85 22.12 1.09
CA LEU A 166 -0.01 22.26 2.29
C LEU A 166 0.14 23.74 2.60
N ASN A 167 -0.76 24.28 3.40
CA ASN A 167 -0.66 25.64 3.89
C ASN A 167 0.22 25.66 5.14
N SER A 168 1.49 26.05 5.00
CA SER A 168 2.33 26.35 6.14
C SER A 168 1.99 27.76 6.66
N SER A 169 1.49 27.86 7.87
CA SER A 169 1.39 29.13 8.59
C SER A 169 2.72 29.61 9.14
N LEU A 170 3.74 28.75 9.06
CA LEU A 170 5.09 29.09 9.48
C LEU A 170 5.82 29.81 8.33
N PRO A 171 6.52 30.93 8.61
CA PRO A 171 7.37 31.54 7.61
C PRO A 171 8.44 30.54 7.14
N ALA A 172 8.81 30.63 5.86
CA ALA A 172 9.89 29.79 5.34
C ALA A 172 11.12 29.93 6.26
N PRO A 173 11.80 28.81 6.61
CA PRO A 173 13.00 28.88 7.42
C PRO A 173 14.01 29.78 6.71
N GLN A 174 14.45 30.82 7.42
CA GLN A 174 15.51 31.67 6.91
C GLN A 174 16.80 30.84 6.85
N ALA A 175 17.54 30.97 5.77
CA ALA A 175 18.83 30.32 5.66
C ALA A 175 19.69 30.72 6.87
N PRO A 176 20.30 29.76 7.58
CA PRO A 176 21.15 30.09 8.71
C PRO A 176 22.30 30.99 8.22
N SER A 177 22.36 32.23 8.69
CA SER A 177 23.49 33.09 8.46
C SER A 177 24.61 32.71 9.44
N CYS A 178 25.56 31.93 9.00
CA CYS A 178 26.81 31.71 9.76
C CYS A 178 27.74 32.92 9.57
N THR A 179 27.77 33.81 10.54
CA THR A 179 28.82 34.82 10.62
C THR A 179 29.99 34.20 11.36
N PHE A 180 31.04 33.87 10.62
CA PHE A 180 32.33 33.52 11.24
C PHE A 180 32.89 34.76 11.88
N VAL A 181 32.83 34.87 13.19
CA VAL A 181 33.62 35.84 13.93
C VAL A 181 35.03 35.28 13.93
N ARG A 182 35.90 35.87 13.12
CA ARG A 182 37.33 35.60 13.16
C ARG A 182 37.81 36.13 14.52
N GLY A 183 38.11 35.23 15.45
CA GLY A 183 38.77 35.61 16.69
C GLY A 183 40.13 36.22 16.35
N ASN A 184 40.29 37.49 16.68
CA ASN A 184 41.62 38.08 16.69
C ASN A 184 42.38 37.39 17.82
N ASN A 185 43.26 36.44 17.46
CA ASN A 185 44.30 36.02 18.37
C ASN A 185 45.41 37.07 18.29
N ASP A 186 45.20 38.16 19.02
CA ASP A 186 46.24 39.15 19.30
C ASP A 186 47.10 38.75 20.52
N ASP A 187 47.16 37.46 20.85
CA ASP A 187 47.98 36.95 21.96
C ASP A 187 49.26 36.21 21.49
N ASP A 188 49.82 36.59 20.34
CA ASP A 188 51.19 36.22 19.99
C ASP A 188 52.18 37.38 20.32
N ALA A 189 52.11 37.81 21.57
CA ALA A 189 53.16 38.63 22.15
C ALA A 189 54.00 37.78 23.09
N GLY A 190 55.13 37.28 22.62
CA GLY A 190 56.29 37.04 23.43
C GLY A 190 56.42 35.69 24.13
N LEU A 191 57.05 34.75 23.46
CA LEU A 191 58.00 33.86 24.13
C LEU A 191 59.18 33.68 23.15
N GLY A 192 60.21 34.53 23.34
CA GLY A 192 61.52 34.22 22.84
C GLY A 192 62.14 33.09 23.71
N TYR A 193 62.74 32.14 22.98
CA TYR A 193 64.00 31.47 23.25
C TYR A 193 64.36 30.70 22.01
#